data_cb19ae8565e5abbd835bc9dac4a2aff2
#
_entry.id   cb19ae8565e5abbd835bc9dac4a2aff2
#
_cell.length_a   1.000
_cell.length_b   1.000
_cell.length_c   1.000
_cell.angle_alpha   90.00
_cell.angle_beta   90.00
_cell.angle_gamma   90.00
#
_symmetry.space_group_name_H-M   'P 1'
#
loop_
_entity.id
_entity.type
_entity.pdbx_description
1 polymer ?
#
loop_
_entity_poly.entity_id
_entity_poly.type
_entity_poly.pdbx_seq_one_letter_code
_entity_poly.pdbx_strand_id
1 'polypeptide(L)'
;MNQTINLCLALHNHQPVGNFDHVIQQAYEDSYLPFLDVFEGYNNLRISLHTSGPLMEWFDNHHPEYLDRLAALVSEGRIEIVGAAFYEPILTMIPSRDRIGQIRDYTG
;
A
#
# COMPACT_ATOMS: atom_id res chain seq x y z
N MET A 1 5.59 34.45 17.85
CA MET A 1 5.10 33.99 16.53
C MET A 1 4.96 32.48 16.54
N ASN A 2 3.85 31.99 16.09
CA ASN A 2 3.64 30.55 15.94
C ASN A 2 4.31 30.09 14.64
N GLN A 3 5.15 29.07 14.74
CA GLN A 3 5.71 28.42 13.58
C GLN A 3 4.93 27.12 13.32
N THR A 4 4.60 26.88 12.07
CA THR A 4 3.91 25.67 11.65
C THR A 4 4.88 24.79 10.85
N ILE A 5 4.92 23.52 11.21
CA ILE A 5 5.67 22.50 10.47
C ILE A 5 4.66 21.53 9.88
N ASN A 6 4.82 21.22 8.60
CA ASN A 6 4.04 20.18 7.93
C ASN A 6 4.86 18.90 7.88
N LEU A 7 4.31 17.83 8.44
CA LEU A 7 4.92 16.51 8.39
C LEU A 7 4.17 15.65 7.38
N CYS A 8 4.86 15.18 6.36
CA CYS A 8 4.32 14.27 5.36
C CYS A 8 4.95 12.89 5.56
N LEU A 9 4.14 11.90 5.90
CA LEU A 9 4.59 10.52 6.05
C LEU A 9 4.14 9.71 4.84
N ALA A 10 5.09 9.06 4.19
CA ALA A 10 4.83 8.08 3.14
C ALA A 10 5.36 6.73 3.59
N LEU A 11 4.48 5.75 3.67
CA LEU A 11 4.79 4.40 4.10
C LEU A 11 4.77 3.44 2.92
N HIS A 12 5.57 2.38 3.01
CA HIS A 12 5.70 1.39 1.97
C HIS A 12 5.54 -0.02 2.54
N ASN A 13 4.58 -0.77 2.00
CA ASN A 13 4.37 -2.18 2.28
C ASN A 13 4.77 -3.01 1.07
N HIS A 14 5.64 -3.99 1.29
CA HIS A 14 6.15 -4.84 0.22
C HIS A 14 6.28 -6.29 0.67
N GLN A 15 5.93 -7.19 -0.25
CA GLN A 15 6.30 -8.61 -0.17
C GLN A 15 6.80 -9.04 -1.55
N PRO A 16 7.88 -9.83 -1.62
CA PRO A 16 8.43 -10.28 -2.89
C PRO A 16 7.50 -11.27 -3.60
N VAL A 17 7.53 -11.24 -4.91
CA VAL A 17 6.85 -12.24 -5.75
C VAL A 17 7.39 -13.64 -5.42
N GLY A 18 6.48 -14.60 -5.28
CA GLY A 18 6.86 -15.99 -5.00
C GLY A 18 7.17 -16.28 -3.53
N ASN A 19 6.97 -15.30 -2.63
CA ASN A 19 7.07 -15.57 -1.21
C ASN A 19 5.97 -16.54 -0.75
N PHE A 20 6.25 -17.32 0.29
CA PHE A 20 5.30 -18.30 0.81
C PHE A 20 4.11 -17.61 1.50
N ASP A 21 2.90 -18.11 1.27
CA ASP A 21 1.67 -17.55 1.85
C ASP A 21 1.74 -17.44 3.37
N HIS A 22 2.29 -18.44 4.05
CA HIS A 22 2.40 -18.41 5.52
C HIS A 22 3.31 -17.29 6.03
N VAL A 23 4.33 -16.89 5.25
CA VAL A 23 5.22 -15.78 5.58
C VAL A 23 4.49 -14.45 5.42
N ILE A 24 3.75 -14.30 4.33
CA ILE A 24 2.95 -13.09 4.08
C ILE A 24 1.83 -12.98 5.13
N GLN A 25 1.18 -14.10 5.46
CA GLN A 25 0.15 -14.15 6.51
C GLN A 25 0.72 -13.72 7.86
N GLN A 26 1.92 -14.17 8.21
CA GLN A 26 2.56 -13.77 9.45
C GLN A 26 2.88 -12.25 9.44
N ALA A 27 3.38 -11.72 8.33
CA ALA A 27 3.61 -10.29 8.18
C ALA A 27 2.30 -9.47 8.28
N TYR A 28 1.21 -10.01 7.75
CA TYR A 28 -0.12 -9.41 7.86
C TYR A 28 -0.55 -9.30 9.33
N GLU A 29 -0.43 -10.39 10.09
CA GLU A 29 -0.82 -10.44 11.49
C GLU A 29 0.08 -9.59 12.39
N ASP A 30 1.37 -9.51 12.09
CA ASP A 30 2.35 -8.82 12.92
C ASP A 30 2.49 -7.33 12.58
N SER A 31 2.17 -6.93 11.37
CA SER A 31 2.47 -5.58 10.89
C SER A 31 1.28 -4.89 10.23
N TYR A 32 0.76 -5.42 9.13
CA TYR A 32 -0.20 -4.69 8.30
C TYR A 32 -1.54 -4.50 9.02
N LEU A 33 -2.07 -5.55 9.61
CA LEU A 33 -3.34 -5.47 10.35
C LEU A 33 -3.21 -4.63 11.63
N PRO A 34 -2.21 -4.84 12.50
CA PRO A 34 -2.03 -4.00 13.69
C PRO A 34 -1.83 -2.53 13.37
N PHE A 35 -1.10 -2.22 12.30
CA PHE A 35 -0.95 -0.84 11.84
C PHE A 35 -2.30 -0.20 11.54
N LEU A 36 -3.15 -0.89 10.79
CA LEU A 36 -4.47 -0.37 10.42
C LEU A 36 -5.36 -0.21 11.66
N ASP A 37 -5.32 -1.17 12.58
CA ASP A 37 -6.07 -1.11 13.84
C ASP A 37 -5.71 0.13 14.66
N VAL A 38 -4.42 0.42 14.77
CA VAL A 38 -3.94 1.61 15.49
C VAL A 38 -4.28 2.88 14.74
N PHE A 39 -4.04 2.92 13.43
CA PHE A 39 -4.24 4.12 12.60
C PHE A 39 -5.70 4.57 12.60
N GLU A 40 -6.64 3.65 12.53
CA GLU A 40 -8.08 3.97 12.55
C GLU A 40 -8.48 4.75 13.80
N GLY A 41 -7.81 4.52 14.93
CA GLY A 41 -8.08 5.20 16.19
C GLY A 41 -7.61 6.66 16.24
N TYR A 42 -6.80 7.12 15.28
CA TYR A 42 -6.24 8.47 15.27
C TYR A 42 -6.84 9.31 14.13
N ASN A 43 -7.97 9.93 14.38
CA ASN A 43 -8.74 10.66 13.35
C ASN A 43 -8.02 11.88 12.76
N ASN A 44 -7.00 12.39 13.43
CA ASN A 44 -6.24 13.56 12.99
C ASN A 44 -4.98 13.22 12.18
N LEU A 45 -4.69 11.94 12.00
CA LEU A 45 -3.53 11.50 11.21
C LEU A 45 -3.90 11.26 9.76
N ARG A 46 -3.02 11.70 8.87
CA ARG A 46 -3.10 11.46 7.43
C ARG A 46 -1.75 10.98 6.93
N ILE A 47 -1.77 10.00 6.05
CA ILE A 47 -0.56 9.40 5.47
C ILE A 47 -0.74 9.14 3.98
N SER A 48 0.38 9.03 3.28
CA SER A 48 0.43 8.41 1.96
C SER A 48 0.91 6.97 2.13
N LEU A 49 0.26 6.02 1.46
CA LEU A 49 0.57 4.61 1.58
C LEU A 49 0.78 4.01 0.20
N HIS A 50 1.92 3.37 0.00
CA HIS A 50 2.20 2.51 -1.14
C HIS A 50 2.23 1.06 -0.69
N THR A 51 1.48 0.21 -1.39
CA THR A 51 1.52 -1.24 -1.21
C THR A 51 1.87 -1.86 -2.57
N SER A 52 2.84 -2.76 -2.60
CA SER A 52 3.25 -3.40 -3.85
C SER A 52 2.08 -4.15 -4.51
N GLY A 53 2.07 -4.24 -5.84
CA GLY A 53 1.02 -4.90 -6.60
C GLY A 53 0.77 -6.34 -6.15
N PRO A 54 1.81 -7.19 -6.04
CA PRO A 54 1.65 -8.56 -5.55
C PRO A 54 1.06 -8.65 -4.15
N LEU A 55 1.39 -7.73 -3.26
CA LEU A 55 0.83 -7.70 -1.91
C LEU A 55 -0.64 -7.26 -1.92
N MET A 56 -1.02 -6.30 -2.76
CA MET A 56 -2.42 -5.90 -2.95
C MET A 56 -3.26 -7.08 -3.46
N GLU A 57 -2.76 -7.80 -4.45
CA GLU A 57 -3.41 -8.99 -4.98
C GLU A 57 -3.55 -10.09 -3.91
N TRP A 58 -2.53 -10.27 -3.07
CA TRP A 58 -2.59 -11.20 -1.95
C TRP A 58 -3.68 -10.80 -0.94
N PHE A 59 -3.81 -9.52 -0.60
CA PHE A 59 -4.90 -9.03 0.25
C PHE A 59 -6.26 -9.30 -0.36
N ASP A 60 -6.42 -9.04 -1.64
CA ASP A 60 -7.69 -9.26 -2.35
C ASP A 60 -8.11 -10.74 -2.27
N ASN A 61 -7.15 -11.66 -2.40
CA ASN A 61 -7.41 -13.09 -2.37
C ASN A 61 -7.60 -13.68 -0.96
N HIS A 62 -6.96 -13.11 0.05
CA HIS A 62 -6.92 -13.70 1.40
C HIS A 62 -7.63 -12.86 2.47
N HIS A 63 -7.58 -11.53 2.36
CA HIS A 63 -8.13 -10.61 3.35
C HIS A 63 -8.82 -9.41 2.68
N PRO A 64 -9.88 -9.63 1.89
CA PRO A 64 -10.59 -8.53 1.24
C PRO A 64 -11.13 -7.50 2.22
N GLU A 65 -11.43 -7.90 3.45
CA GLU A 65 -11.88 -7.02 4.53
C GLU A 65 -10.82 -5.95 4.88
N TYR A 66 -9.53 -6.25 4.73
CA TYR A 66 -8.46 -5.28 4.92
C TYR A 66 -8.54 -4.18 3.85
N LEU A 67 -8.76 -4.56 2.60
CA LEU A 67 -8.92 -3.61 1.50
C LEU A 67 -10.17 -2.75 1.67
N ASP A 68 -11.26 -3.31 2.17
CA ASP A 68 -12.48 -2.55 2.45
C ASP A 68 -12.23 -1.48 3.51
N ARG A 69 -11.52 -1.81 4.58
CA ARG A 69 -11.12 -0.86 5.61
C ARG A 69 -10.20 0.23 5.06
N LEU A 70 -9.24 -0.16 4.22
CA LEU A 70 -8.34 0.77 3.56
C LEU A 70 -9.09 1.74 2.65
N ALA A 71 -10.03 1.23 1.86
CA ALA A 71 -10.88 2.03 0.99
C ALA A 71 -11.71 3.04 1.77
N ALA A 72 -12.23 2.67 2.93
CA ALA A 72 -12.94 3.58 3.80
C ALA A 72 -12.06 4.74 4.27
N LEU A 73 -10.82 4.46 4.68
CA LEU A 73 -9.85 5.48 5.08
C LEU A 73 -9.45 6.41 3.92
N VAL A 74 -9.36 5.87 2.71
CA VAL A 74 -9.13 6.67 1.49
C VAL A 74 -10.32 7.61 1.24
N SER A 75 -11.55 7.11 1.34
CA SER A 75 -12.77 7.90 1.17
C SER A 75 -12.90 9.02 2.20
N GLU A 76 -12.42 8.81 3.40
CA GLU A 76 -12.36 9.83 4.46
C GLU A 76 -11.23 10.85 4.26
N GLY A 77 -10.36 10.66 3.28
CA GLY A 77 -9.19 11.51 3.03
C GLY A 77 -8.07 11.35 4.05
N ARG A 78 -8.03 10.23 4.77
CA ARG A 78 -7.01 9.94 5.80
C ARG A 78 -5.82 9.18 5.22
N ILE A 79 -6.02 8.40 4.17
CA ILE A 79 -4.96 7.70 3.44
C ILE A 79 -5.03 8.10 1.97
N GLU A 80 -3.89 8.46 1.41
CA GLU A 80 -3.69 8.63 -0.02
C GLU A 80 -2.89 7.44 -0.54
N ILE A 81 -3.42 6.75 -1.55
CA ILE A 81 -2.71 5.64 -2.17
C ILE A 81 -1.68 6.18 -3.17
N VAL A 82 -0.43 5.82 -2.96
CA VAL A 82 0.66 6.15 -3.89
C VAL A 82 0.70 5.09 -4.98
N GLY A 83 0.54 5.51 -6.23
CA GLY A 83 0.65 4.63 -7.39
C GLY A 83 2.09 4.31 -7.75
N ALA A 84 2.30 3.15 -8.37
CA ALA A 84 3.60 2.71 -8.82
C ALA A 84 3.48 1.65 -9.93
N ALA A 85 4.60 1.10 -10.35
CA ALA A 85 4.62 -0.08 -11.21
C ALA A 85 4.28 -1.33 -10.38
N PHE A 86 3.51 -2.27 -10.95
CA PHE A 86 2.95 -3.40 -10.21
C PHE A 86 3.99 -4.24 -9.47
N TYR A 87 5.06 -4.64 -10.17
CA TYR A 87 6.14 -5.45 -9.61
C TYR A 87 7.36 -4.64 -9.13
N GLU A 88 7.26 -3.31 -9.10
CA GLU A 88 8.33 -2.41 -8.68
C GLU A 88 9.64 -2.60 -9.46
N PRO A 89 9.62 -2.73 -10.80
CA PRO A 89 10.84 -2.86 -11.59
C PRO A 89 11.59 -1.53 -11.63
N ILE A 90 12.86 -1.59 -12.04
CA ILE A 90 13.61 -0.40 -12.42
C ILE A 90 13.11 0.03 -13.80
N LEU A 91 12.19 0.99 -13.84
CA LEU A 91 11.43 1.36 -15.06
C LEU A 91 12.33 1.74 -16.25
N THR A 92 13.48 2.33 -15.99
CA THR A 92 14.44 2.71 -17.05
C THR A 92 15.16 1.52 -17.67
N MET A 93 15.12 0.35 -17.04
CA MET A 93 15.80 -0.86 -17.48
C MET A 93 14.91 -1.84 -18.25
N ILE A 94 13.64 -1.54 -18.39
CA ILE A 94 12.67 -2.41 -19.07
C ILE A 94 12.10 -1.72 -20.34
N PRO A 95 11.65 -2.51 -21.34
CA PRO A 95 11.03 -1.95 -22.56
C PRO A 95 9.80 -1.09 -22.26
N SER A 96 9.50 -0.13 -23.13
CA SER A 96 8.39 0.82 -22.96
C SER A 96 7.03 0.12 -22.80
N ARG A 97 6.77 -0.95 -23.55
CA ARG A 97 5.53 -1.72 -23.45
C ARG A 97 5.34 -2.30 -22.05
N ASP A 98 6.44 -2.77 -21.45
CA ASP A 98 6.43 -3.40 -20.14
C ASP A 98 6.25 -2.34 -19.04
N ARG A 99 6.83 -1.15 -19.21
CA ARG A 99 6.57 0.00 -18.32
C ARG A 99 5.10 0.37 -18.31
N ILE A 100 4.50 0.46 -19.47
CA ILE A 100 3.07 0.78 -19.62
C ILE A 100 2.22 -0.31 -18.98
N GLY A 101 2.53 -1.57 -19.23
CA GLY A 101 1.84 -2.72 -18.64
C GLY A 101 1.90 -2.69 -17.11
N GLN A 102 3.09 -2.46 -16.55
CA GLN A 102 3.29 -2.39 -15.10
C GLN A 102 2.44 -1.30 -14.43
N ILE A 103 2.39 -0.12 -15.02
CA ILE A 103 1.59 1.00 -14.49
C ILE A 103 0.10 0.70 -14.65
N ARG A 104 -0.30 0.18 -15.80
CA ARG A 104 -1.69 -0.18 -16.06
C ARG A 104 -2.20 -1.25 -15.08
N ASP A 105 -1.41 -2.27 -14.83
CA ASP A 105 -1.78 -3.37 -13.93
C ASP A 105 -1.98 -2.88 -12.49
N TYR A 106 -1.21 -1.88 -12.07
CA TYR A 106 -1.35 -1.32 -10.73
C TYR A 106 -2.59 -0.40 -10.61
N THR A 107 -2.92 0.34 -11.67
CA THR A 107 -3.99 1.36 -11.66
C THR A 107 -5.36 0.80 -12.09
N GLY A 108 -5.37 -0.34 -12.69
CA GLY A 108 -6.60 -1.04 -13.13
C GLY A 108 -7.25 -1.79 -12.03
#